data_b9361b03d6e5d567e9066a9a382b164a
#
_entry.id   b9361b03d6e5d567e9066a9a382b164a
#
_cell.length_a   1.000
_cell.length_b   1.000
_cell.length_c   1.000
_cell.angle_alpha   90.00
_cell.angle_beta   90.00
_cell.angle_gamma   90.00
#
_symmetry.space_group_name_H-M   'P 1'
#
loop_
_entity.id
_entity.type
_entity.pdbx_description
1 polymer ?
#
loop_
_entity_poly.entity_id
_entity_poly.type
_entity_poly.pdbx_seq_one_letter_code
_entity_poly.pdbx_strand_id
1 'polypeptide(L)'
;MRIDIVTLFPELCDSFLSASILGRARAKNLFEAHCHQIRDYTKNKQKQTDDYPYGGGCGMVLYAQPIADCLRTVQAQCAAQGRAKPHVVFLTAAGRPYNEEKARELAGYDAVTLVCGHYEGIDQRVIDAFGDEEISIGDYVLTGGELASLVVADSVLRLQPGVLAEEKGYQDESYWDGLLEYPQFTRPEVWEGRAVPPVLLTGDHKKIDEWRGAQSRERTRERRPDLYDAWCESHPLTELPKWKRGENMRLVKNDEQLALCAALMAEGRRTVCAPVCDEKYLEKMTPDFWLPNLTDEKKNGWAFYLHYTKDAADGMVGVCHKTGEIGHLFVTEAARGKGYGAKMLDFARKKLPEHDHPTMGVINTNTRAIALYKRMGWRLTGTVLHRCDPAEEGTFAAVYCEEWEMQYRG
;
A
#
# COMPACT_ATOMS: atom_id res chain seq x y z
N MET A 1 8.11 -17.12 -23.09
CA MET A 1 7.15 -17.64 -22.09
C MET A 1 6.01 -18.39 -22.80
N ARG A 2 5.48 -19.45 -22.19
CA ARG A 2 4.27 -20.16 -22.63
C ARG A 2 3.19 -20.08 -21.55
N ILE A 3 1.92 -19.79 -21.95
CA ILE A 3 0.75 -19.87 -21.07
C ILE A 3 -0.24 -20.89 -21.63
N ASP A 4 -0.67 -21.82 -20.80
CA ASP A 4 -1.72 -22.79 -21.08
C ASP A 4 -2.93 -22.49 -20.17
N ILE A 5 -4.14 -22.39 -20.74
CA ILE A 5 -5.39 -22.19 -19.99
C ILE A 5 -6.24 -23.45 -20.13
N VAL A 6 -6.48 -24.13 -19.02
CA VAL A 6 -7.32 -25.34 -18.93
C VAL A 6 -8.72 -24.90 -18.52
N THR A 7 -9.72 -25.04 -19.39
CA THR A 7 -11.04 -24.42 -19.24
C THR A 7 -12.15 -25.23 -19.91
N LEU A 8 -13.41 -24.94 -19.57
CA LEU A 8 -14.59 -25.41 -20.31
C LEU A 8 -14.96 -24.53 -21.51
N PHE A 9 -14.38 -23.30 -21.61
CA PHE A 9 -14.73 -22.29 -22.61
C PHE A 9 -13.47 -21.70 -23.28
N PRO A 10 -12.69 -22.51 -24.01
CA PRO A 10 -11.44 -22.07 -24.64
C PRO A 10 -11.64 -20.92 -25.62
N GLU A 11 -12.77 -20.85 -26.31
CA GLU A 11 -13.10 -19.79 -27.27
C GLU A 11 -13.18 -18.40 -26.61
N LEU A 12 -13.65 -18.30 -25.36
CA LEU A 12 -13.67 -17.08 -24.58
C LEU A 12 -12.24 -16.59 -24.32
N CYS A 13 -11.39 -17.50 -23.84
CA CYS A 13 -10.00 -17.18 -23.49
C CYS A 13 -9.18 -16.84 -24.74
N ASP A 14 -9.30 -17.63 -25.81
CA ASP A 14 -8.55 -17.42 -27.06
C ASP A 14 -8.97 -16.11 -27.75
N SER A 15 -10.25 -15.74 -27.72
CA SER A 15 -10.74 -14.46 -28.24
C SER A 15 -10.05 -13.27 -27.56
N PHE A 16 -9.95 -13.28 -26.23
CA PHE A 16 -9.27 -12.25 -25.46
C PHE A 16 -7.77 -12.19 -25.80
N LEU A 17 -7.07 -13.33 -25.77
CA LEU A 17 -5.63 -13.44 -26.03
C LEU A 17 -5.25 -13.08 -27.49
N SER A 18 -6.21 -13.08 -28.39
CA SER A 18 -6.04 -12.70 -29.80
C SER A 18 -6.36 -11.24 -30.09
N ALA A 19 -6.80 -10.48 -29.08
CA ALA A 19 -7.19 -9.09 -29.24
C ALA A 19 -6.12 -8.09 -28.83
N SER A 20 -6.20 -6.85 -29.35
CA SER A 20 -5.45 -5.66 -28.93
C SER A 20 -3.93 -5.88 -28.81
N ILE A 21 -3.33 -5.53 -27.69
CA ILE A 21 -1.88 -5.60 -27.43
C ILE A 21 -1.42 -7.07 -27.40
N LEU A 22 -2.12 -7.92 -26.66
CA LEU A 22 -1.78 -9.35 -26.56
C LEU A 22 -1.86 -10.05 -27.90
N GLY A 23 -2.91 -9.78 -28.70
CA GLY A 23 -3.05 -10.36 -30.05
C GLY A 23 -1.93 -9.95 -30.98
N ARG A 24 -1.48 -8.69 -30.94
CA ARG A 24 -0.30 -8.23 -31.71
C ARG A 24 1.01 -8.87 -31.25
N ALA A 25 1.18 -9.03 -29.94
CA ALA A 25 2.34 -9.66 -29.35
C ALA A 25 2.40 -11.18 -29.69
N ARG A 26 1.26 -11.86 -29.60
CA ARG A 26 1.10 -13.27 -30.00
C ARG A 26 1.44 -13.47 -31.49
N ALA A 27 0.94 -12.59 -32.37
CA ALA A 27 1.27 -12.62 -33.81
C ALA A 27 2.75 -12.40 -34.13
N LYS A 28 3.48 -11.72 -33.23
CA LYS A 28 4.95 -11.53 -33.30
C LYS A 28 5.72 -12.64 -32.59
N ASN A 29 5.06 -13.68 -32.07
CA ASN A 29 5.67 -14.79 -31.32
C ASN A 29 6.47 -14.33 -30.08
N LEU A 30 6.05 -13.26 -29.40
CA LEU A 30 6.66 -12.80 -28.15
C LEU A 30 6.32 -13.71 -26.97
N PHE A 31 5.21 -14.43 -27.06
CA PHE A 31 4.80 -15.50 -26.16
C PHE A 31 3.96 -16.53 -26.90
N GLU A 32 3.80 -17.69 -26.28
CA GLU A 32 2.86 -18.74 -26.73
C GLU A 32 1.68 -18.80 -25.78
N ALA A 33 0.47 -18.96 -26.31
CA ALA A 33 -0.74 -19.13 -25.51
C ALA A 33 -1.66 -20.21 -26.13
N HIS A 34 -2.06 -21.17 -25.30
CA HIS A 34 -2.90 -22.30 -25.71
C HIS A 34 -4.08 -22.44 -24.75
N CYS A 35 -5.27 -22.66 -25.30
CA CYS A 35 -6.48 -22.90 -24.52
C CYS A 35 -6.93 -24.35 -24.72
N HIS A 36 -7.09 -25.10 -23.63
CA HIS A 36 -7.38 -26.52 -23.64
C HIS A 36 -8.80 -26.77 -23.16
N GLN A 37 -9.60 -27.45 -24.00
CA GLN A 37 -10.95 -27.85 -23.65
C GLN A 37 -10.96 -29.06 -22.71
N ILE A 38 -11.39 -28.91 -21.46
CA ILE A 38 -11.45 -29.99 -20.48
C ILE A 38 -12.29 -31.17 -21.00
N ARG A 39 -13.38 -30.89 -21.73
CA ARG A 39 -14.30 -31.90 -22.26
C ARG A 39 -13.64 -32.89 -23.23
N ASP A 40 -12.55 -32.52 -23.87
CA ASP A 40 -11.83 -33.39 -24.81
C ASP A 40 -11.04 -34.50 -24.12
N TYR A 41 -10.81 -34.37 -22.83
CA TYR A 41 -10.09 -35.33 -22.00
C TYR A 41 -10.99 -36.27 -21.20
N THR A 42 -12.32 -36.17 -21.37
CA THR A 42 -13.24 -37.10 -20.70
C THR A 42 -13.26 -38.46 -21.40
N LYS A 43 -13.41 -39.52 -20.63
CA LYS A 43 -13.61 -40.90 -21.12
C LYS A 43 -15.10 -41.21 -21.34
N ASN A 44 -15.98 -40.28 -20.98
CA ASN A 44 -17.41 -40.40 -21.07
C ASN A 44 -17.91 -40.01 -22.47
N LYS A 45 -18.77 -40.83 -23.09
CA LYS A 45 -19.32 -40.57 -24.42
C LYS A 45 -20.12 -39.26 -24.51
N GLN A 46 -20.72 -38.82 -23.40
CA GLN A 46 -21.48 -37.58 -23.28
C GLN A 46 -20.60 -36.37 -23.05
N LYS A 47 -19.27 -36.54 -22.94
CA LYS A 47 -18.32 -35.51 -22.63
C LYS A 47 -18.61 -34.76 -21.30
N GLN A 48 -19.20 -35.48 -20.33
CA GLN A 48 -19.50 -34.98 -18.99
C GLN A 48 -18.20 -34.75 -18.21
N THR A 49 -18.11 -33.62 -17.52
CA THR A 49 -16.91 -33.18 -16.79
C THR A 49 -17.14 -32.97 -15.30
N ASP A 50 -18.36 -33.19 -14.82
CA ASP A 50 -18.80 -32.84 -13.47
C ASP A 50 -19.80 -33.87 -12.91
N ASP A 51 -19.92 -33.93 -11.58
CA ASP A 51 -20.88 -34.78 -10.85
C ASP A 51 -21.23 -34.17 -9.49
N TYR A 52 -22.17 -34.77 -8.80
CA TYR A 52 -22.58 -34.35 -7.46
C TYR A 52 -21.45 -34.48 -6.44
N PRO A 53 -21.30 -33.51 -5.51
CA PRO A 53 -20.30 -33.59 -4.46
C PRO A 53 -20.58 -34.73 -3.49
N TYR A 54 -19.51 -35.41 -3.03
CA TYR A 54 -19.62 -36.31 -1.88
C TYR A 54 -20.00 -35.52 -0.63
N GLY A 55 -20.85 -36.11 0.20
CA GLY A 55 -21.39 -35.47 1.40
C GLY A 55 -22.68 -34.69 1.17
N GLY A 56 -23.14 -34.61 -0.06
CA GLY A 56 -24.34 -33.85 -0.45
C GLY A 56 -24.04 -32.34 -0.61
N GLY A 57 -25.05 -31.59 -0.96
CA GLY A 57 -24.98 -30.14 -1.25
C GLY A 57 -25.64 -29.78 -2.55
N CYS A 58 -25.72 -28.49 -2.83
CA CYS A 58 -26.21 -27.98 -4.14
C CYS A 58 -25.06 -27.95 -5.14
N GLY A 59 -25.39 -28.07 -6.44
CA GLY A 59 -24.43 -27.91 -7.52
C GLY A 59 -23.65 -29.17 -7.88
N MET A 60 -22.61 -28.98 -8.67
CA MET A 60 -21.75 -30.02 -9.24
C MET A 60 -20.29 -29.69 -8.99
N VAL A 61 -19.41 -30.69 -9.07
CA VAL A 61 -17.96 -30.54 -8.90
C VAL A 61 -17.27 -31.11 -10.15
N LEU A 62 -16.26 -30.42 -10.66
CA LEU A 62 -15.48 -30.90 -11.80
C LEU A 62 -14.67 -32.14 -11.42
N TYR A 63 -14.73 -33.15 -12.28
CA TYR A 63 -13.98 -34.40 -12.11
C TYR A 63 -12.46 -34.16 -12.13
N ALA A 64 -11.74 -34.89 -11.29
CA ALA A 64 -10.29 -34.90 -11.28
C ALA A 64 -9.69 -35.45 -12.60
N GLN A 65 -10.27 -36.52 -13.18
CA GLN A 65 -9.66 -37.26 -14.29
C GLN A 65 -9.48 -36.42 -15.55
N PRO A 66 -10.49 -35.68 -16.10
CA PRO A 66 -10.30 -34.88 -17.31
C PRO A 66 -9.25 -33.78 -17.13
N ILE A 67 -9.25 -33.12 -15.99
CA ILE A 67 -8.27 -32.09 -15.66
C ILE A 67 -6.85 -32.67 -15.56
N ALA A 68 -6.71 -33.81 -14.85
CA ALA A 68 -5.43 -34.48 -14.71
C ALA A 68 -4.84 -34.93 -16.07
N ASP A 69 -5.69 -35.49 -16.94
CA ASP A 69 -5.25 -35.93 -18.28
C ASP A 69 -4.89 -34.75 -19.18
N CYS A 70 -5.61 -33.62 -19.07
CA CYS A 70 -5.27 -32.36 -19.72
C CYS A 70 -3.89 -31.85 -19.23
N LEU A 71 -3.70 -31.76 -17.92
CA LEU A 71 -2.42 -31.32 -17.32
C LEU A 71 -1.24 -32.19 -17.72
N ARG A 72 -1.42 -33.53 -17.75
CA ARG A 72 -0.37 -34.43 -18.27
C ARG A 72 -0.04 -34.17 -19.73
N THR A 73 -1.06 -33.86 -20.54
CA THR A 73 -0.84 -33.50 -21.97
C THR A 73 -0.06 -32.20 -22.10
N VAL A 74 -0.39 -31.16 -21.32
CA VAL A 74 0.33 -29.90 -21.29
C VAL A 74 1.80 -30.12 -20.87
N GLN A 75 2.02 -30.88 -19.80
CA GLN A 75 3.37 -31.24 -19.34
C GLN A 75 4.19 -31.99 -20.42
N ALA A 76 3.56 -32.94 -21.10
CA ALA A 76 4.21 -33.68 -22.20
C ALA A 76 4.55 -32.76 -23.39
N GLN A 77 3.68 -31.82 -23.72
CA GLN A 77 3.94 -30.84 -24.79
C GLN A 77 5.10 -29.90 -24.41
N CYS A 78 5.13 -29.40 -23.17
CA CYS A 78 6.26 -28.58 -22.68
C CYS A 78 7.58 -29.36 -22.76
N ALA A 79 7.60 -30.60 -22.29
CA ALA A 79 8.77 -31.47 -22.34
C ALA A 79 9.25 -31.74 -23.81
N ALA A 80 8.31 -31.95 -24.73
CA ALA A 80 8.62 -32.11 -26.15
C ALA A 80 9.23 -30.85 -26.79
N GLN A 81 8.94 -29.69 -26.28
CA GLN A 81 9.52 -28.39 -26.66
C GLN A 81 10.84 -28.09 -25.91
N GLY A 82 11.32 -28.99 -25.06
CA GLY A 82 12.51 -28.76 -24.22
C GLY A 82 12.32 -27.77 -23.08
N ARG A 83 11.05 -27.47 -22.73
CA ARG A 83 10.71 -26.58 -21.61
C ARG A 83 10.71 -27.32 -20.30
N ALA A 84 10.89 -26.57 -19.19
CA ALA A 84 10.69 -27.09 -17.85
C ALA A 84 9.22 -27.50 -17.62
N LYS A 85 8.96 -28.28 -16.54
CA LYS A 85 7.60 -28.56 -16.07
C LYS A 85 6.87 -27.23 -15.86
N PRO A 86 5.67 -27.03 -16.45
CA PRO A 86 4.93 -25.81 -16.25
C PRO A 86 4.50 -25.62 -14.79
N HIS A 87 4.54 -24.39 -14.32
CA HIS A 87 3.99 -24.01 -13.01
C HIS A 87 2.47 -24.00 -13.10
N VAL A 88 1.78 -24.81 -12.28
CA VAL A 88 0.34 -25.04 -12.35
C VAL A 88 -0.38 -24.24 -11.29
N VAL A 89 -1.24 -23.31 -11.71
CA VAL A 89 -2.01 -22.41 -10.87
C VAL A 89 -3.50 -22.73 -10.99
N PHE A 90 -4.16 -23.05 -9.89
CA PHE A 90 -5.60 -23.19 -9.83
C PHE A 90 -6.24 -21.86 -9.43
N LEU A 91 -7.23 -21.39 -10.23
CA LEU A 91 -7.96 -20.15 -9.98
C LEU A 91 -9.18 -20.48 -9.10
N THR A 92 -9.13 -20.04 -7.85
CA THR A 92 -10.17 -20.32 -6.85
C THR A 92 -10.36 -19.14 -5.91
N ALA A 93 -11.59 -18.92 -5.42
CA ALA A 93 -11.87 -17.89 -4.42
C ALA A 93 -11.17 -18.16 -3.06
N ALA A 94 -10.82 -19.43 -2.78
CA ALA A 94 -10.11 -19.81 -1.57
C ALA A 94 -8.57 -19.68 -1.67
N GLY A 95 -8.05 -19.30 -2.84
CA GLY A 95 -6.62 -19.14 -3.09
C GLY A 95 -5.99 -17.92 -2.40
N ARG A 96 -4.66 -17.85 -2.47
CA ARG A 96 -3.91 -16.68 -1.98
C ARG A 96 -4.21 -15.46 -2.85
N PRO A 97 -4.28 -14.25 -2.25
CA PRO A 97 -4.54 -13.02 -3.00
C PRO A 97 -3.49 -12.75 -4.08
N TYR A 98 -3.96 -12.46 -5.30
CA TYR A 98 -3.14 -12.07 -6.43
C TYR A 98 -2.80 -10.58 -6.38
N ASN A 99 -1.55 -10.25 -6.70
CA ASN A 99 -1.05 -8.88 -6.78
C ASN A 99 0.06 -8.74 -7.83
N GLU A 100 0.59 -7.53 -8.02
CA GLU A 100 1.66 -7.24 -8.99
C GLU A 100 2.96 -8.01 -8.70
N GLU A 101 3.30 -8.24 -7.44
CA GLU A 101 4.47 -9.02 -7.05
C GLU A 101 4.34 -10.47 -7.55
N LYS A 102 3.15 -11.07 -7.37
CA LYS A 102 2.85 -12.42 -7.89
C LYS A 102 2.83 -12.45 -9.43
N ALA A 103 2.35 -11.38 -10.08
CA ALA A 103 2.42 -11.28 -11.54
C ALA A 103 3.87 -11.32 -12.05
N ARG A 104 4.77 -10.58 -11.40
CA ARG A 104 6.21 -10.58 -11.71
C ARG A 104 6.87 -11.93 -11.45
N GLU A 105 6.51 -12.60 -10.36
CA GLU A 105 6.97 -13.95 -10.07
C GLU A 105 6.57 -14.92 -11.18
N LEU A 106 5.28 -14.93 -11.54
CA LEU A 106 4.76 -15.80 -12.62
C LEU A 106 5.36 -15.46 -13.99
N ALA A 107 5.66 -14.19 -14.27
CA ALA A 107 6.31 -13.77 -15.50
C ALA A 107 7.75 -14.30 -15.65
N GLY A 108 8.36 -14.73 -14.56
CA GLY A 108 9.70 -15.35 -14.54
C GLY A 108 9.72 -16.84 -14.91
N TYR A 109 8.57 -17.52 -14.96
CA TYR A 109 8.51 -18.93 -15.37
C TYR A 109 8.56 -19.07 -16.90
N ASP A 110 9.20 -20.15 -17.39
CA ASP A 110 9.21 -20.49 -18.82
C ASP A 110 7.82 -20.91 -19.32
N ALA A 111 7.04 -21.61 -18.46
CA ALA A 111 5.68 -22.04 -18.75
C ALA A 111 4.79 -21.97 -17.50
N VAL A 112 3.56 -21.43 -17.65
CA VAL A 112 2.53 -21.39 -16.62
C VAL A 112 1.23 -22.01 -17.14
N THR A 113 0.58 -22.85 -16.34
CA THR A 113 -0.72 -23.41 -16.65
C THR A 113 -1.76 -22.87 -15.68
N LEU A 114 -2.78 -22.19 -16.20
CA LEU A 114 -3.90 -21.64 -15.43
C LEU A 114 -5.09 -22.59 -15.54
N VAL A 115 -5.59 -23.09 -14.42
CA VAL A 115 -6.72 -24.02 -14.38
C VAL A 115 -7.96 -23.29 -13.91
N CYS A 116 -8.98 -23.25 -14.76
CA CYS A 116 -10.26 -22.58 -14.49
C CYS A 116 -11.24 -23.56 -13.82
N GLY A 117 -11.67 -23.23 -12.61
CA GLY A 117 -12.77 -23.91 -11.94
C GLY A 117 -14.13 -23.47 -12.49
N HIS A 118 -15.15 -24.31 -12.32
CA HIS A 118 -16.55 -24.02 -12.61
C HIS A 118 -17.45 -24.69 -11.59
N TYR A 119 -18.75 -24.37 -11.60
CA TYR A 119 -19.74 -24.91 -10.66
C TYR A 119 -19.36 -24.62 -9.19
N GLU A 120 -19.38 -25.66 -8.32
CA GLU A 120 -18.98 -25.55 -6.90
C GLU A 120 -17.45 -25.70 -6.71
N GLY A 121 -16.71 -25.97 -7.79
CA GLY A 121 -15.26 -26.08 -7.77
C GLY A 121 -14.71 -27.32 -8.48
N ILE A 122 -13.49 -27.64 -8.13
CA ILE A 122 -12.69 -28.72 -8.71
C ILE A 122 -12.45 -29.78 -7.62
N ASP A 123 -12.47 -31.06 -7.99
CA ASP A 123 -12.11 -32.14 -7.08
C ASP A 123 -10.73 -31.91 -6.46
N GLN A 124 -10.68 -31.80 -5.14
CA GLN A 124 -9.47 -31.43 -4.39
C GLN A 124 -8.27 -32.34 -4.71
N ARG A 125 -8.50 -33.60 -5.02
CA ARG A 125 -7.44 -34.57 -5.33
C ARG A 125 -6.59 -34.20 -6.54
N VAL A 126 -7.15 -33.48 -7.54
CA VAL A 126 -6.36 -33.03 -8.68
C VAL A 126 -5.59 -31.75 -8.34
N ILE A 127 -6.12 -30.90 -7.49
CA ILE A 127 -5.40 -29.73 -6.98
C ILE A 127 -4.18 -30.21 -6.18
N ASP A 128 -4.39 -31.14 -5.24
CA ASP A 128 -3.31 -31.71 -4.39
C ASP A 128 -2.23 -32.42 -5.20
N ALA A 129 -2.61 -33.06 -6.31
CA ALA A 129 -1.68 -33.87 -7.13
C ALA A 129 -0.89 -33.05 -8.16
N PHE A 130 -1.42 -31.96 -8.66
CA PHE A 130 -0.84 -31.22 -9.80
C PHE A 130 -0.62 -29.73 -9.51
N GLY A 131 -1.34 -29.12 -8.55
CA GLY A 131 -1.24 -27.71 -8.25
C GLY A 131 0.07 -27.35 -7.57
N ASP A 132 0.73 -26.34 -8.09
CA ASP A 132 1.86 -25.73 -7.40
C ASP A 132 1.35 -24.59 -6.49
N GLU A 133 0.23 -23.93 -6.88
CA GLU A 133 -0.45 -22.95 -6.02
C GLU A 133 -1.93 -22.74 -6.40
N GLU A 134 -2.68 -22.15 -5.46
CA GLU A 134 -4.05 -21.67 -5.65
C GLU A 134 -4.08 -20.15 -5.51
N ILE A 135 -4.71 -19.44 -6.48
CA ILE A 135 -4.75 -17.98 -6.54
C ILE A 135 -6.20 -17.48 -6.59
N SER A 136 -6.50 -16.45 -5.77
CA SER A 136 -7.71 -15.64 -5.81
C SER A 136 -7.40 -14.24 -6.35
N ILE A 137 -8.22 -13.75 -7.28
CA ILE A 137 -8.09 -12.37 -7.79
C ILE A 137 -8.84 -11.32 -6.95
N GLY A 138 -9.46 -11.71 -5.84
CA GLY A 138 -10.15 -10.80 -4.92
C GLY A 138 -11.25 -11.49 -4.12
N ASP A 139 -11.78 -10.80 -3.12
CA ASP A 139 -12.77 -11.28 -2.17
C ASP A 139 -14.20 -11.27 -2.76
N TYR A 140 -14.40 -11.96 -3.87
CA TYR A 140 -15.68 -12.15 -4.53
C TYR A 140 -15.70 -13.46 -5.30
N VAL A 141 -16.90 -13.98 -5.59
CA VAL A 141 -17.10 -15.23 -6.33
C VAL A 141 -17.56 -14.92 -7.74
N LEU A 142 -16.95 -15.58 -8.72
CA LEU A 142 -17.34 -15.54 -10.13
C LEU A 142 -18.05 -16.83 -10.54
N THR A 143 -18.70 -16.81 -11.70
CA THR A 143 -19.38 -18.00 -12.26
C THR A 143 -18.41 -19.07 -12.77
N GLY A 144 -17.15 -18.71 -13.02
CA GLY A 144 -16.09 -19.60 -13.49
C GLY A 144 -14.71 -18.93 -13.39
N GLY A 145 -13.65 -19.70 -13.58
CA GLY A 145 -12.25 -19.25 -13.45
C GLY A 145 -11.71 -18.53 -14.69
N GLU A 146 -12.46 -18.45 -15.78
CA GLU A 146 -11.99 -17.90 -17.07
C GLU A 146 -11.56 -16.43 -16.94
N LEU A 147 -12.41 -15.58 -16.34
CA LEU A 147 -12.07 -14.17 -16.13
C LEU A 147 -10.86 -14.01 -15.20
N ALA A 148 -10.76 -14.83 -14.16
CA ALA A 148 -9.60 -14.83 -13.29
C ALA A 148 -8.32 -15.23 -14.05
N SER A 149 -8.38 -16.26 -14.89
CA SER A 149 -7.25 -16.68 -15.73
C SER A 149 -6.83 -15.58 -16.71
N LEU A 150 -7.77 -14.84 -17.27
CA LEU A 150 -7.49 -13.75 -18.20
C LEU A 150 -6.85 -12.55 -17.48
N VAL A 151 -7.29 -12.21 -16.28
CA VAL A 151 -6.62 -11.19 -15.43
C VAL A 151 -5.18 -11.57 -15.14
N VAL A 152 -4.93 -12.82 -14.74
CA VAL A 152 -3.57 -13.33 -14.49
C VAL A 152 -2.76 -13.36 -15.79
N ALA A 153 -3.32 -13.87 -16.88
CA ALA A 153 -2.63 -13.94 -18.17
C ALA A 153 -2.23 -12.56 -18.70
N ASP A 154 -3.14 -11.57 -18.64
CA ASP A 154 -2.86 -10.21 -19.11
C ASP A 154 -1.73 -9.56 -18.30
N SER A 155 -1.85 -9.58 -16.97
CA SER A 155 -0.85 -8.98 -16.06
C SER A 155 0.54 -9.66 -16.15
N VAL A 156 0.59 -10.95 -16.44
CA VAL A 156 1.85 -11.70 -16.63
C VAL A 156 2.44 -11.47 -18.03
N LEU A 157 1.60 -11.55 -19.08
CA LEU A 157 2.06 -11.44 -20.46
C LEU A 157 2.50 -10.03 -20.83
N ARG A 158 1.88 -8.99 -20.25
CA ARG A 158 2.30 -7.60 -20.49
C ARG A 158 3.72 -7.32 -19.99
N LEU A 159 4.23 -8.11 -19.05
CA LEU A 159 5.58 -7.99 -18.51
C LEU A 159 6.64 -8.70 -19.39
N GLN A 160 6.23 -9.45 -20.41
CA GLN A 160 7.18 -10.12 -21.31
C GLN A 160 7.86 -9.09 -22.21
N PRO A 161 9.17 -9.26 -22.50
CA PRO A 161 9.92 -8.35 -23.35
C PRO A 161 9.26 -8.11 -24.72
N GLY A 162 9.07 -6.85 -25.08
CA GLY A 162 8.52 -6.42 -26.37
C GLY A 162 6.99 -6.48 -26.50
N VAL A 163 6.25 -6.94 -25.49
CA VAL A 163 4.78 -6.91 -25.47
C VAL A 163 4.27 -5.48 -25.33
N LEU A 164 4.81 -4.73 -24.40
CA LEU A 164 4.62 -3.27 -24.32
C LEU A 164 5.77 -2.56 -25.07
N ALA A 165 5.46 -1.37 -25.61
CA ALA A 165 6.39 -0.63 -26.45
C ALA A 165 7.66 -0.18 -25.71
N GLU A 166 7.53 0.15 -24.43
CA GLU A 166 8.64 0.60 -23.59
C GLU A 166 8.56 -0.12 -22.22
N GLU A 167 9.66 -0.74 -21.79
CA GLU A 167 9.76 -1.38 -20.47
C GLU A 167 9.57 -0.38 -19.32
N LYS A 168 9.99 0.87 -19.50
CA LYS A 168 9.72 1.94 -18.53
C LYS A 168 8.24 2.21 -18.34
N GLY A 169 7.38 1.88 -19.30
CA GLY A 169 5.96 2.14 -19.23
C GLY A 169 5.27 1.46 -18.05
N TYR A 170 5.66 0.23 -17.70
CA TYR A 170 5.08 -0.48 -16.56
C TYR A 170 5.82 -0.25 -15.23
N GLN A 171 7.09 0.22 -15.29
CA GLN A 171 7.88 0.51 -14.08
C GLN A 171 7.39 1.78 -13.34
N ASP A 172 6.78 2.72 -14.06
CA ASP A 172 6.22 3.95 -13.49
C ASP A 172 4.73 3.79 -13.10
N GLU A 173 4.13 2.61 -13.31
CA GLU A 173 2.73 2.34 -13.01
C GLU A 173 2.51 1.97 -11.53
N SER A 174 1.22 1.96 -11.14
CA SER A 174 0.80 1.56 -9.78
C SER A 174 1.34 0.18 -9.39
N TYR A 175 1.76 0.06 -8.14
CA TYR A 175 2.25 -1.15 -7.48
C TYR A 175 3.68 -1.59 -7.83
N TRP A 176 4.32 -1.04 -8.85
CA TRP A 176 5.67 -1.47 -9.25
C TRP A 176 6.71 -1.22 -8.15
N ASP A 177 6.68 -0.04 -7.55
CA ASP A 177 7.53 0.38 -6.43
C ASP A 177 6.79 0.39 -5.08
N GLY A 178 5.58 -0.19 -5.03
CA GLY A 178 4.71 -0.22 -3.86
C GLY A 178 3.79 0.98 -3.71
N LEU A 179 3.84 1.96 -4.62
CA LEU A 179 2.96 3.14 -4.63
C LEU A 179 1.90 3.05 -5.72
N LEU A 180 0.86 3.87 -5.61
CA LEU A 180 -0.07 4.15 -6.70
C LEU A 180 0.53 5.21 -7.63
N GLU A 181 0.27 5.10 -8.91
CA GLU A 181 0.66 6.09 -9.90
C GLU A 181 0.05 7.48 -9.62
N TYR A 182 0.79 8.53 -9.99
CA TYR A 182 0.32 9.91 -9.97
C TYR A 182 -0.82 10.15 -10.97
N PRO A 183 -1.63 11.23 -10.82
CA PRO A 183 -2.70 11.54 -11.76
C PRO A 183 -2.16 11.96 -13.14
N GLN A 184 -2.70 11.37 -14.20
CA GLN A 184 -2.37 11.68 -15.57
C GLN A 184 -3.27 12.79 -16.13
N PHE A 185 -2.70 13.64 -16.96
CA PHE A 185 -3.39 14.74 -17.66
C PHE A 185 -3.07 14.72 -19.15
N THR A 186 -4.06 15.07 -19.96
CA THR A 186 -3.92 15.21 -21.42
C THR A 186 -4.60 16.49 -21.93
N ARG A 187 -4.56 16.72 -23.21
CA ARG A 187 -5.21 17.87 -23.88
C ARG A 187 -6.74 17.79 -23.80
N PRO A 188 -7.43 18.94 -23.72
CA PRO A 188 -6.92 20.31 -23.71
C PRO A 188 -6.31 20.73 -22.35
N GLU A 189 -5.53 21.81 -22.32
CA GLU A 189 -4.91 22.35 -21.09
C GLU A 189 -5.95 22.78 -20.03
N VAL A 190 -7.12 23.26 -20.48
CA VAL A 190 -8.26 23.57 -19.61
C VAL A 190 -9.48 22.83 -20.13
N TRP A 191 -10.07 21.99 -19.28
CA TRP A 191 -11.31 21.28 -19.55
C TRP A 191 -12.37 21.63 -18.50
N GLU A 192 -13.48 22.23 -18.94
CA GLU A 192 -14.60 22.66 -18.06
C GLU A 192 -14.12 23.49 -16.83
N GLY A 193 -13.22 24.46 -17.08
CA GLY A 193 -12.66 25.31 -16.02
C GLY A 193 -11.59 24.64 -15.13
N ARG A 194 -11.26 23.37 -15.36
CA ARG A 194 -10.23 22.62 -14.64
C ARG A 194 -8.94 22.61 -15.45
N ALA A 195 -7.93 23.31 -14.96
CA ALA A 195 -6.64 23.41 -15.63
C ALA A 195 -5.71 22.24 -15.27
N VAL A 196 -4.83 21.89 -16.21
CA VAL A 196 -3.67 21.03 -15.94
C VAL A 196 -2.76 21.72 -14.92
N PRO A 197 -2.17 21.01 -13.94
CA PRO A 197 -1.21 21.60 -13.01
C PRO A 197 -0.08 22.34 -13.73
N PRO A 198 0.18 23.62 -13.40
CA PRO A 198 1.15 24.45 -14.13
C PRO A 198 2.57 23.85 -14.20
N VAL A 199 2.97 23.08 -13.17
CA VAL A 199 4.28 22.41 -13.14
C VAL A 199 4.47 21.47 -14.33
N LEU A 200 3.41 20.81 -14.80
CA LEU A 200 3.46 19.88 -15.93
C LEU A 200 3.67 20.58 -17.29
N LEU A 201 3.45 21.87 -17.33
CA LEU A 201 3.59 22.71 -18.54
C LEU A 201 4.96 23.40 -18.60
N THR A 202 5.79 23.31 -17.56
CA THR A 202 7.07 24.04 -17.45
C THR A 202 8.19 23.48 -18.31
N GLY A 203 8.13 22.21 -18.72
CA GLY A 203 9.25 21.50 -19.37
C GLY A 203 10.43 21.20 -18.41
N ASP A 204 10.35 21.56 -17.13
CA ASP A 204 11.36 21.26 -16.11
C ASP A 204 11.14 19.85 -15.58
N HIS A 205 11.80 18.87 -16.21
CA HIS A 205 11.64 17.45 -15.87
C HIS A 205 11.88 17.16 -14.39
N LYS A 206 12.85 17.83 -13.77
CA LYS A 206 13.13 17.63 -12.33
C LYS A 206 11.94 18.04 -11.46
N LYS A 207 11.34 19.20 -11.71
CA LYS A 207 10.15 19.64 -10.96
C LYS A 207 8.93 18.78 -11.26
N ILE A 208 8.80 18.30 -12.50
CA ILE A 208 7.74 17.40 -12.91
C ILE A 208 7.86 16.07 -12.14
N ASP A 209 9.05 15.50 -12.06
CA ASP A 209 9.30 14.21 -11.35
C ASP A 209 9.13 14.37 -9.83
N GLU A 210 9.57 15.47 -9.24
CA GLU A 210 9.32 15.81 -7.84
C GLU A 210 7.82 15.91 -7.54
N TRP A 211 7.06 16.55 -8.43
CA TRP A 211 5.60 16.68 -8.31
C TRP A 211 4.90 15.32 -8.46
N ARG A 212 5.27 14.52 -9.47
CA ARG A 212 4.74 13.17 -9.71
C ARG A 212 4.95 12.28 -8.48
N GLY A 213 6.17 12.25 -7.95
CA GLY A 213 6.47 11.49 -6.74
C GLY A 213 5.70 11.96 -5.51
N ALA A 214 5.46 13.28 -5.38
CA ALA A 214 4.62 13.82 -4.29
C ALA A 214 3.16 13.38 -4.44
N GLN A 215 2.60 13.45 -5.66
CA GLN A 215 1.22 13.02 -5.95
C GLN A 215 1.03 11.51 -5.75
N SER A 216 1.99 10.70 -6.19
CA SER A 216 1.99 9.25 -5.99
C SER A 216 1.91 8.90 -4.50
N ARG A 217 2.79 9.47 -3.67
CA ARG A 217 2.78 9.27 -2.21
C ARG A 217 1.48 9.73 -1.55
N GLU A 218 0.98 10.90 -1.92
CA GLU A 218 -0.27 11.43 -1.36
C GLU A 218 -1.46 10.54 -1.71
N ARG A 219 -1.58 10.17 -3.00
CA ARG A 219 -2.66 9.32 -3.50
C ARG A 219 -2.62 7.93 -2.85
N THR A 220 -1.42 7.36 -2.67
CA THR A 220 -1.26 6.06 -2.01
C THR A 220 -1.67 6.15 -0.55
N ARG A 221 -1.23 7.18 0.15
CA ARG A 221 -1.59 7.41 1.55
C ARG A 221 -3.11 7.50 1.75
N GLU A 222 -3.82 8.18 0.83
CA GLU A 222 -5.28 8.37 0.93
C GLU A 222 -6.08 7.13 0.55
N ARG A 223 -5.65 6.39 -0.47
CA ARG A 223 -6.43 5.31 -1.07
C ARG A 223 -6.00 3.92 -0.64
N ARG A 224 -4.73 3.74 -0.35
CA ARG A 224 -4.10 2.49 0.04
C ARG A 224 -3.08 2.73 1.17
N PRO A 225 -3.56 3.09 2.37
CA PRO A 225 -2.71 3.34 3.52
C PRO A 225 -1.83 2.13 3.89
N ASP A 226 -2.32 0.92 3.67
CA ASP A 226 -1.57 -0.33 3.81
C ASP A 226 -0.30 -0.35 2.94
N LEU A 227 -0.40 -0.02 1.66
CA LEU A 227 0.75 0.06 0.75
C LEU A 227 1.69 1.21 1.12
N TYR A 228 1.11 2.36 1.50
CA TYR A 228 1.91 3.52 1.89
C TYR A 228 2.74 3.23 3.15
N ASP A 229 2.19 2.52 4.10
CA ASP A 229 2.86 2.09 5.32
C ASP A 229 4.02 1.12 5.01
N ALA A 230 3.77 0.10 4.19
CA ALA A 230 4.80 -0.83 3.73
C ALA A 230 5.92 -0.11 2.94
N TRP A 231 5.56 0.84 2.09
CA TRP A 231 6.51 1.66 1.34
C TRP A 231 7.38 2.52 2.28
N CYS A 232 6.79 3.14 3.32
CA CYS A 232 7.53 3.91 4.31
C CYS A 232 8.55 3.05 5.07
N GLU A 233 8.23 1.80 5.36
CA GLU A 233 9.13 0.86 6.04
C GLU A 233 10.29 0.40 5.15
N SER A 234 10.03 0.20 3.86
CA SER A 234 11.04 -0.22 2.89
C SER A 234 11.90 0.95 2.35
N HIS A 235 11.44 2.21 2.52
CA HIS A 235 12.14 3.42 2.07
C HIS A 235 12.44 4.35 3.24
N PRO A 236 13.34 3.96 4.17
CA PRO A 236 13.74 4.82 5.29
C PRO A 236 14.39 6.11 4.79
N LEU A 237 14.29 7.16 5.60
CA LEU A 237 15.01 8.40 5.34
C LEU A 237 16.50 8.18 5.60
N THR A 238 17.28 7.99 4.55
CA THR A 238 18.75 7.81 4.63
C THR A 238 19.47 9.11 4.89
N GLU A 239 18.91 10.23 4.46
CA GLU A 239 19.48 11.56 4.70
C GLU A 239 18.41 12.51 5.28
N LEU A 240 18.72 13.07 6.43
CA LEU A 240 17.89 14.11 7.02
C LEU A 240 18.17 15.47 6.37
N PRO A 241 17.13 16.31 6.17
CA PRO A 241 17.34 17.66 5.67
C PRO A 241 18.31 18.43 6.58
N LYS A 242 19.36 19.03 6.02
CA LYS A 242 20.34 19.81 6.79
C LYS A 242 19.71 21.10 7.33
N TRP A 243 20.18 21.53 8.51
CA TRP A 243 19.82 22.83 9.06
C TRP A 243 20.31 23.94 8.15
N LYS A 244 19.45 24.90 7.81
CA LYS A 244 19.81 26.07 7.02
C LYS A 244 20.27 27.22 7.93
N ARG A 245 20.97 28.18 7.37
CA ARG A 245 21.34 29.40 8.09
C ARG A 245 20.10 30.13 8.62
N GLY A 246 20.06 30.40 9.92
CA GLY A 246 18.90 31.03 10.59
C GLY A 246 17.86 30.07 11.13
N GLU A 247 17.97 28.75 10.89
CA GLU A 247 17.17 27.73 11.54
C GLU A 247 17.88 27.25 12.80
N ASN A 248 17.16 27.16 13.91
CA ASN A 248 17.73 26.61 15.17
C ASN A 248 16.66 26.12 16.13
N MET A 249 17.09 25.27 17.08
CA MET A 249 16.29 24.82 18.21
C MET A 249 16.73 25.55 19.47
N ARG A 250 15.78 26.11 20.20
CA ARG A 250 16.05 26.82 21.46
C ARG A 250 15.29 26.18 22.62
N LEU A 251 15.99 25.91 23.72
CA LEU A 251 15.39 25.42 24.95
C LEU A 251 14.46 26.48 25.54
N VAL A 252 13.26 26.08 25.95
CA VAL A 252 12.27 26.92 26.64
C VAL A 252 12.70 27.20 28.06
N LYS A 253 13.03 28.46 28.38
CA LYS A 253 13.59 28.87 29.67
C LYS A 253 12.63 29.65 30.55
N ASN A 254 11.68 30.37 29.94
CA ASN A 254 10.76 31.29 30.66
C ASN A 254 9.29 31.02 30.31
N ASP A 255 8.38 31.67 31.01
CA ASP A 255 6.94 31.47 30.86
C ASP A 255 6.39 32.02 29.53
N GLU A 256 6.98 33.08 28.99
CA GLU A 256 6.62 33.62 27.68
C GLU A 256 6.87 32.58 26.57
N GLN A 257 8.02 31.90 26.59
CA GLN A 257 8.34 30.83 25.66
C GLN A 257 7.45 29.59 25.87
N LEU A 258 7.07 29.30 27.12
CA LEU A 258 6.14 28.21 27.43
C LEU A 258 4.73 28.51 26.91
N ALA A 259 4.29 29.76 26.97
CA ALA A 259 3.03 30.21 26.39
C ALA A 259 3.03 30.07 24.84
N LEU A 260 4.17 30.31 24.17
CA LEU A 260 4.31 30.01 22.75
C LEU A 260 4.16 28.52 22.47
N CYS A 261 4.71 27.64 23.31
CA CYS A 261 4.50 26.19 23.19
C CYS A 261 3.01 25.84 23.34
N ALA A 262 2.32 26.43 24.29
CA ALA A 262 0.87 26.20 24.49
C ALA A 262 0.04 26.65 23.27
N ALA A 263 0.42 27.76 22.64
CA ALA A 263 -0.24 28.24 21.41
C ALA A 263 -0.01 27.26 20.24
N LEU A 264 1.22 26.77 20.03
CA LEU A 264 1.55 25.77 19.00
C LEU A 264 0.84 24.46 19.26
N MET A 265 0.75 24.01 20.53
CA MET A 265 -0.02 22.81 20.91
C MET A 265 -1.50 22.95 20.58
N ALA A 266 -2.11 24.07 20.92
CA ALA A 266 -3.52 24.34 20.63
C ALA A 266 -3.81 24.29 19.13
N GLU A 267 -2.95 24.89 18.30
CA GLU A 267 -3.03 24.84 16.83
C GLU A 267 -2.87 23.41 16.32
N GLY A 268 -1.85 22.70 16.79
CA GLY A 268 -1.52 21.36 16.33
C GLY A 268 -2.59 20.34 16.65
N ARG A 269 -3.06 20.32 17.88
CA ARG A 269 -4.11 19.40 18.32
C ARG A 269 -5.43 19.66 17.61
N ARG A 270 -5.85 20.92 17.46
CA ARG A 270 -7.04 21.25 16.66
C ARG A 270 -6.93 20.73 15.23
N THR A 271 -5.80 20.93 14.58
CA THR A 271 -5.59 20.46 13.20
C THR A 271 -5.69 18.93 13.10
N VAL A 272 -5.08 18.19 14.02
CA VAL A 272 -5.04 16.72 13.98
C VAL A 272 -6.38 16.12 14.41
N CYS A 273 -7.07 16.74 15.36
CA CYS A 273 -8.34 16.24 15.88
C CYS A 273 -9.56 16.69 15.07
N ALA A 274 -9.45 17.72 14.23
CA ALA A 274 -10.56 18.25 13.45
C ALA A 274 -11.34 17.20 12.63
N PRO A 275 -10.69 16.19 12.01
CA PRO A 275 -11.41 15.17 11.24
C PRO A 275 -12.25 14.21 12.10
N VAL A 276 -12.02 14.15 13.42
CA VAL A 276 -12.55 13.09 14.29
C VAL A 276 -13.25 13.61 15.55
N CYS A 277 -13.12 14.90 15.88
CA CYS A 277 -13.71 15.52 17.06
C CYS A 277 -14.76 16.56 16.68
N ASP A 278 -15.76 16.75 17.55
CA ASP A 278 -16.76 17.80 17.37
C ASP A 278 -16.19 19.21 17.62
N GLU A 279 -16.93 20.23 17.16
CA GLU A 279 -16.52 21.63 17.23
C GLU A 279 -16.37 22.10 18.69
N LYS A 280 -17.22 21.65 19.59
CA LYS A 280 -17.19 22.01 21.02
C LYS A 280 -15.92 21.50 21.72
N TYR A 281 -15.44 20.31 21.32
CA TYR A 281 -14.18 19.78 21.81
C TYR A 281 -12.99 20.58 21.27
N LEU A 282 -13.03 20.93 19.99
CA LEU A 282 -11.97 21.73 19.34
C LEU A 282 -11.89 23.14 19.92
N GLU A 283 -13.02 23.76 20.29
CA GLU A 283 -13.07 25.06 20.95
C GLU A 283 -12.36 25.07 22.31
N LYS A 284 -12.37 23.96 23.03
CA LYS A 284 -11.68 23.83 24.33
C LYS A 284 -10.15 23.76 24.18
N MET A 285 -9.62 23.42 22.99
CA MET A 285 -8.19 23.32 22.71
C MET A 285 -7.56 24.71 22.54
N THR A 286 -7.50 25.49 23.61
CA THR A 286 -6.93 26.84 23.66
C THR A 286 -5.51 26.80 24.24
N PRO A 287 -4.70 27.86 24.06
CA PRO A 287 -3.43 28.00 24.76
C PRO A 287 -3.59 27.92 26.30
N ASP A 288 -4.65 28.51 26.85
CA ASP A 288 -4.94 28.50 28.30
C ASP A 288 -5.26 27.09 28.83
N PHE A 289 -5.80 26.21 27.97
CA PHE A 289 -5.98 24.79 28.29
C PHE A 289 -4.65 24.04 28.39
N TRP A 290 -3.72 24.32 27.50
CA TRP A 290 -2.45 23.59 27.41
C TRP A 290 -1.37 24.13 28.37
N LEU A 291 -1.37 25.41 28.70
CA LEU A 291 -0.33 26.04 29.50
C LEU A 291 -0.14 25.41 30.89
N PRO A 292 -1.19 25.08 31.65
CA PRO A 292 -1.05 24.37 32.92
C PRO A 292 -0.42 22.99 32.77
N ASN A 293 -0.84 22.22 31.73
CA ASN A 293 -0.33 20.89 31.47
C ASN A 293 1.18 20.94 31.16
N LEU A 294 1.60 21.81 30.25
CA LEU A 294 3.03 21.98 29.91
C LEU A 294 3.86 22.46 31.12
N THR A 295 3.25 23.27 31.99
CA THR A 295 3.89 23.75 33.24
C THR A 295 4.15 22.58 34.19
N ASP A 296 3.19 21.69 34.35
CA ASP A 296 3.31 20.51 35.21
C ASP A 296 4.28 19.47 34.61
N GLU A 297 4.22 19.24 33.32
CA GLU A 297 5.18 18.37 32.61
C GLU A 297 6.60 18.88 32.76
N LYS A 298 6.84 20.19 32.65
CA LYS A 298 8.16 20.80 32.88
C LYS A 298 8.69 20.54 34.31
N LYS A 299 7.82 20.60 35.34
CA LYS A 299 8.17 20.23 36.72
C LYS A 299 8.50 18.73 36.85
N ASN A 300 7.86 17.90 36.02
CA ASN A 300 7.99 16.44 36.03
C ASN A 300 9.12 15.90 35.15
N GLY A 301 9.98 16.77 34.61
CA GLY A 301 11.22 16.38 33.91
C GLY A 301 11.14 16.48 32.39
N TRP A 302 10.11 17.13 31.84
CA TRP A 302 10.07 17.48 30.44
C TRP A 302 10.90 18.73 30.14
N ALA A 303 11.63 18.68 29.03
CA ALA A 303 12.32 19.81 28.44
C ALA A 303 11.68 20.12 27.08
N PHE A 304 11.22 21.35 26.90
CA PHE A 304 10.61 21.80 25.65
C PHE A 304 11.61 22.60 24.82
N TYR A 305 11.55 22.42 23.51
CA TYR A 305 12.36 23.13 22.54
C TYR A 305 11.46 23.75 21.47
N LEU A 306 11.70 25.03 21.18
CA LEU A 306 11.08 25.73 20.05
C LEU A 306 12.01 25.74 18.87
N HIS A 307 11.46 25.44 17.69
CA HIS A 307 12.12 25.64 16.41
C HIS A 307 11.87 27.05 15.92
N TYR A 308 12.93 27.70 15.46
CA TYR A 308 12.87 29.04 14.88
C TYR A 308 13.40 29.04 13.47
N THR A 309 12.68 29.74 12.58
CA THR A 309 13.18 30.19 11.29
C THR A 309 13.36 31.71 11.37
N LYS A 310 14.62 32.18 11.41
CA LYS A 310 14.99 33.54 11.78
C LYS A 310 14.50 33.80 13.23
N ASP A 311 13.52 34.70 13.41
CA ASP A 311 13.01 35.07 14.74
C ASP A 311 11.59 34.56 15.01
N ALA A 312 10.96 33.88 14.06
CA ALA A 312 9.62 33.30 14.22
C ALA A 312 9.70 31.86 14.71
N ALA A 313 8.97 31.55 15.81
CA ALA A 313 8.77 30.20 16.28
C ALA A 313 7.75 29.50 15.37
N ASP A 314 8.15 28.43 14.68
CA ASP A 314 7.34 27.71 13.71
C ASP A 314 7.24 26.21 13.97
N GLY A 315 7.71 25.75 15.12
CA GLY A 315 7.55 24.39 15.59
C GLY A 315 8.01 24.20 17.03
N MET A 316 7.65 23.06 17.62
CA MET A 316 8.08 22.68 18.95
C MET A 316 8.24 21.16 19.09
N VAL A 317 9.04 20.75 20.07
CA VAL A 317 9.15 19.35 20.51
C VAL A 317 9.47 19.32 22.01
N GLY A 318 8.92 18.33 22.71
CA GLY A 318 9.24 18.02 24.11
C GLY A 318 10.01 16.71 24.22
N VAL A 319 10.89 16.62 25.21
CA VAL A 319 11.58 15.40 25.61
C VAL A 319 11.50 15.20 27.13
N CYS A 320 11.22 13.98 27.56
CA CYS A 320 11.25 13.59 28.95
C CYS A 320 12.47 12.73 29.24
N HIS A 321 13.46 13.28 29.95
CA HIS A 321 14.70 12.55 30.29
C HIS A 321 14.45 11.40 31.28
N LYS A 322 13.37 11.46 32.08
CA LYS A 322 13.04 10.39 33.03
C LYS A 322 12.51 9.13 32.38
N THR A 323 11.65 9.29 31.36
CA THR A 323 10.95 8.17 30.71
C THR A 323 11.55 7.79 29.35
N GLY A 324 12.37 8.65 28.75
CA GLY A 324 12.85 8.48 27.37
C GLY A 324 11.79 8.81 26.34
N GLU A 325 10.77 9.56 26.71
CA GLU A 325 9.65 9.91 25.83
C GLU A 325 9.93 11.19 25.05
N ILE A 326 9.57 11.17 23.77
CA ILE A 326 9.51 12.34 22.90
C ILE A 326 8.04 12.66 22.65
N GLY A 327 7.63 13.88 22.91
CA GLY A 327 6.24 14.31 22.73
C GLY A 327 6.13 15.70 22.13
N HIS A 328 4.88 16.14 21.95
CA HIS A 328 4.57 17.51 21.56
C HIS A 328 5.28 17.99 20.29
N LEU A 329 5.54 17.06 19.33
CA LEU A 329 6.15 17.41 18.07
C LEU A 329 5.12 18.07 17.15
N PHE A 330 5.30 19.36 16.93
CA PHE A 330 4.41 20.15 16.09
C PHE A 330 5.18 21.10 15.17
N VAL A 331 4.66 21.30 13.95
CA VAL A 331 5.15 22.26 12.96
C VAL A 331 3.94 23.03 12.42
N THR A 332 4.01 24.37 12.41
CA THR A 332 2.95 25.22 11.88
C THR A 332 2.65 24.92 10.43
N GLU A 333 1.43 25.18 9.97
CA GLU A 333 1.01 24.89 8.59
C GLU A 333 1.93 25.58 7.56
N ALA A 334 2.28 26.83 7.77
CA ALA A 334 3.17 27.61 6.89
C ALA A 334 4.61 27.04 6.81
N ALA A 335 5.01 26.23 7.80
CA ALA A 335 6.33 25.63 7.89
C ALA A 335 6.36 24.13 7.47
N ARG A 336 5.19 23.52 7.24
CA ARG A 336 5.09 22.11 6.77
C ARG A 336 5.73 21.91 5.41
N GLY A 337 6.12 20.68 5.11
CA GLY A 337 6.76 20.30 3.83
C GLY A 337 8.24 20.70 3.71
N LYS A 338 8.80 21.46 4.66
CA LYS A 338 10.20 21.92 4.65
C LYS A 338 11.18 20.97 5.36
N GLY A 339 10.68 19.81 5.82
CA GLY A 339 11.48 18.79 6.52
C GLY A 339 11.75 19.09 8.01
N TYR A 340 11.10 20.09 8.60
CA TYR A 340 11.34 20.49 9.99
C TYR A 340 10.93 19.40 10.99
N GLY A 341 9.82 18.69 10.75
CA GLY A 341 9.42 17.59 11.62
C GLY A 341 10.49 16.50 11.78
N ALA A 342 11.13 16.11 10.66
CA ALA A 342 12.23 15.15 10.69
C ALA A 342 13.46 15.68 11.44
N LYS A 343 13.85 16.94 11.19
CA LYS A 343 14.98 17.59 11.88
C LYS A 343 14.76 17.69 13.39
N MET A 344 13.54 18.07 13.78
CA MET A 344 13.18 18.23 15.20
C MET A 344 13.09 16.89 15.91
N LEU A 345 12.58 15.85 15.25
CA LEU A 345 12.54 14.50 15.82
C LEU A 345 13.94 13.92 16.01
N ASP A 346 14.84 14.08 15.03
CA ASP A 346 16.25 13.67 15.15
C ASP A 346 16.98 14.46 16.25
N PHE A 347 16.72 15.77 16.33
CA PHE A 347 17.22 16.60 17.41
C PHE A 347 16.76 16.11 18.79
N ALA A 348 15.48 15.84 18.95
CA ALA A 348 14.89 15.36 20.19
C ALA A 348 15.48 13.99 20.60
N ARG A 349 15.59 13.06 19.66
CA ARG A 349 16.24 11.76 19.90
C ARG A 349 17.68 11.91 20.41
N LYS A 350 18.46 12.82 19.82
CA LYS A 350 19.83 13.11 20.25
C LYS A 350 19.94 13.79 21.63
N LYS A 351 18.81 14.28 22.18
CA LYS A 351 18.72 14.80 23.54
C LYS A 351 18.46 13.73 24.60
N LEU A 352 18.25 12.49 24.17
CA LEU A 352 17.99 11.33 25.02
C LEU A 352 19.07 10.24 24.81
N PRO A 353 20.38 10.56 24.94
CA PRO A 353 21.43 9.59 24.69
C PRO A 353 21.45 8.42 25.68
N GLU A 354 20.83 8.58 26.83
CA GLU A 354 20.66 7.56 27.88
C GLU A 354 19.58 6.54 27.59
N HIS A 355 18.77 6.76 26.54
CA HIS A 355 17.68 5.88 26.13
C HIS A 355 17.94 5.32 24.72
N ASP A 356 18.27 4.05 24.63
CA ASP A 356 18.53 3.36 23.35
C ASP A 356 17.28 3.28 22.49
N HIS A 357 16.12 3.16 23.12
CA HIS A 357 14.82 2.98 22.49
C HIS A 357 13.79 3.99 23.00
N PRO A 358 13.94 5.29 22.69
CA PRO A 358 12.97 6.29 23.09
C PRO A 358 11.59 5.98 22.52
N THR A 359 10.55 6.39 23.24
CA THR A 359 9.14 6.19 22.85
C THR A 359 8.48 7.51 22.50
N MET A 360 7.34 7.46 21.82
CA MET A 360 6.49 8.60 21.54
C MET A 360 5.04 8.17 21.34
N GLY A 361 4.12 9.06 21.71
CA GLY A 361 2.70 8.94 21.39
C GLY A 361 2.37 9.58 20.02
N VAL A 362 1.48 8.95 19.26
CA VAL A 362 0.94 9.49 18.02
C VAL A 362 -0.55 9.19 17.89
N ILE A 363 -1.35 10.18 17.54
CA ILE A 363 -2.77 9.99 17.27
C ILE A 363 -2.94 9.15 16.01
N ASN A 364 -3.76 8.09 16.07
CA ASN A 364 -3.96 7.10 15.02
C ASN A 364 -4.41 7.70 13.68
N THR A 365 -5.14 8.82 13.70
CA THR A 365 -5.58 9.54 12.50
C THR A 365 -4.49 10.42 11.88
N ASN A 366 -3.36 10.64 12.59
CA ASN A 366 -2.24 11.43 12.09
C ASN A 366 -1.30 10.58 11.18
N THR A 367 -1.86 10.09 10.08
CA THR A 367 -1.16 9.22 9.14
C THR A 367 0.12 9.83 8.56
N ARG A 368 0.17 11.18 8.42
CA ARG A 368 1.39 11.88 7.97
C ARG A 368 2.53 11.77 8.98
N ALA A 369 2.24 11.94 10.26
CA ALA A 369 3.25 11.82 11.30
C ALA A 369 3.72 10.36 11.43
N ILE A 370 2.78 9.40 11.46
CA ILE A 370 3.09 7.96 11.51
C ILE A 370 4.03 7.57 10.37
N ALA A 371 3.72 7.99 9.14
CA ALA A 371 4.56 7.71 7.98
C ALA A 371 5.97 8.32 8.09
N LEU A 372 6.07 9.57 8.57
CA LEU A 372 7.37 10.18 8.83
C LEU A 372 8.17 9.38 9.87
N TYR A 373 7.53 9.02 10.97
CA TYR A 373 8.17 8.30 12.08
C TYR A 373 8.64 6.91 11.62
N LYS A 374 7.81 6.16 10.88
CA LYS A 374 8.20 4.87 10.30
C LYS A 374 9.45 4.99 9.42
N ARG A 375 9.50 6.00 8.55
CA ARG A 375 10.67 6.27 7.68
C ARG A 375 11.92 6.68 8.47
N MET A 376 11.77 7.18 9.68
CA MET A 376 12.88 7.53 10.58
C MET A 376 13.28 6.40 11.54
N GLY A 377 12.80 5.17 11.32
CA GLY A 377 13.16 4.01 12.11
C GLY A 377 12.28 3.75 13.34
N TRP A 378 11.14 4.45 13.46
CA TRP A 378 10.17 4.21 14.53
C TRP A 378 9.19 3.11 14.13
N ARG A 379 8.76 2.30 15.09
CA ARG A 379 7.79 1.19 14.89
C ARG A 379 6.70 1.26 15.94
N LEU A 380 5.48 0.92 15.54
CA LEU A 380 4.36 0.75 16.48
C LEU A 380 4.66 -0.39 17.45
N THR A 381 4.42 -0.18 18.75
CA THR A 381 4.62 -1.20 19.78
C THR A 381 3.39 -2.09 19.97
N GLY A 382 2.23 -1.66 19.47
CA GLY A 382 0.93 -2.26 19.75
C GLY A 382 0.29 -1.74 21.04
N THR A 383 0.95 -0.85 21.78
CA THR A 383 0.42 -0.22 22.99
C THR A 383 -0.46 0.96 22.62
N VAL A 384 -1.67 1.01 23.20
CA VAL A 384 -2.56 2.19 23.16
C VAL A 384 -2.35 2.99 24.45
N LEU A 385 -1.82 4.21 24.33
CA LEU A 385 -1.52 5.08 25.45
C LEU A 385 -2.79 5.76 25.98
N HIS A 386 -3.65 6.21 25.09
CA HIS A 386 -4.88 6.90 25.44
C HIS A 386 -5.99 6.62 24.42
N ARG A 387 -7.23 6.53 24.91
CA ARG A 387 -8.44 6.43 24.09
C ARG A 387 -9.36 7.58 24.43
N CYS A 388 -9.81 8.32 23.43
CA CYS A 388 -10.92 9.24 23.62
C CYS A 388 -12.20 8.42 23.72
N ASP A 389 -12.75 8.26 24.91
CA ASP A 389 -14.03 7.58 25.12
C ASP A 389 -15.17 8.55 24.79
N PRO A 390 -16.09 8.20 23.88
CA PRO A 390 -17.26 9.02 23.60
C PRO A 390 -18.22 9.15 24.81
N ALA A 391 -18.02 8.37 25.87
CA ALA A 391 -18.80 8.44 27.10
C ALA A 391 -18.31 9.51 28.11
N GLU A 392 -17.14 10.11 27.96
CA GLU A 392 -16.71 11.24 28.74
C GLU A 392 -17.49 12.50 28.32
N GLU A 393 -18.26 13.05 29.22
CA GLU A 393 -19.12 14.24 29.00
C GLU A 393 -18.32 15.38 28.36
N GLY A 394 -18.57 15.64 27.08
CA GLY A 394 -17.95 16.70 26.29
C GLY A 394 -16.75 16.31 25.41
N THR A 395 -16.46 15.03 25.27
CA THR A 395 -15.43 14.48 24.34
C THR A 395 -16.08 13.61 23.28
N PHE A 396 -16.91 14.16 22.43
CA PHE A 396 -17.46 13.40 21.30
C PHE A 396 -16.45 13.38 20.17
N ALA A 397 -15.75 12.23 20.02
CA ALA A 397 -15.12 11.89 18.75
C ALA A 397 -16.17 11.22 17.87
N ALA A 398 -16.45 11.77 16.71
CA ALA A 398 -17.29 11.11 15.69
C ALA A 398 -16.64 9.81 15.19
N VAL A 399 -15.33 9.65 15.38
CA VAL A 399 -14.53 8.46 15.12
C VAL A 399 -13.60 8.25 16.30
N TYR A 400 -13.43 6.99 16.69
CA TYR A 400 -12.55 6.57 17.77
C TYR A 400 -11.14 7.11 17.58
N CYS A 401 -10.71 8.03 18.45
CA CYS A 401 -9.36 8.60 18.44
C CYS A 401 -8.51 7.88 19.49
N GLU A 402 -7.51 7.14 19.04
CA GLU A 402 -6.54 6.50 19.92
C GLU A 402 -5.17 7.17 19.77
N GLU A 403 -4.44 7.29 20.85
CA GLU A 403 -3.02 7.62 20.82
C GLU A 403 -2.21 6.33 20.93
N TRP A 404 -1.43 6.01 19.87
CA TRP A 404 -0.61 4.82 19.77
C TRP A 404 0.83 5.11 20.16
N GLU A 405 1.46 4.13 20.83
CA GLU A 405 2.89 4.21 21.13
C GLU A 405 3.73 3.77 19.93
N MET A 406 4.77 4.56 19.64
CA MET A 406 5.84 4.19 18.74
C MET A 406 7.17 4.17 19.49
N GLN A 407 8.05 3.24 19.11
CA GLN A 407 9.39 3.09 19.67
C GLN A 407 10.43 3.16 18.55
N TYR A 408 11.54 3.87 18.82
CA TYR A 408 12.67 3.90 17.91
C TYR A 408 13.41 2.56 17.93
N ARG A 409 13.67 2.01 16.75
CA ARG A 409 14.32 0.69 16.57
C ARG A 409 15.62 0.77 15.76
N GLY A 410 15.98 1.97 15.29
CA GLY A 410 17.18 2.20 14.49
C GLY A 410 16.90 2.38 13.00
#